data_6c6608b68cdef39286569060b5b1a051
#
_entry.id   6c6608b68cdef39286569060b5b1a051
#
_cell.length_a   1.000
_cell.length_b   1.000
_cell.length_c   1.000
_cell.angle_alpha   90.00
_cell.angle_beta   90.00
_cell.angle_gamma   90.00
#
_symmetry.space_group_name_H-M   'P 1'
#
loop_
_entity.id
_entity.type
_entity.pdbx_description
1 polymer ?
#
loop_
_entity_poly.entity_id
_entity_poly.type
_entity_poly.pdbx_seq_one_letter_code
_entity_poly.pdbx_strand_id
1 'polypeptide(L)'
;MFCCFAGDMPLCCETRKRLRRIKGHVIQIMETNTKLLAQLYQEQVISDTDYHCLRNETAMTSRNALLMDILLRGSERGFSSFCNCLSSDANQAYLVPCLQSGTCRKHITISLCE
;
A
#
# COMPACT_ATOMS: atom_id res chain seq x y z
N MET A 1 9.17 -6.69 -22.39
CA MET A 1 9.34 -6.49 -22.13
C MET A 1 9.27 -6.25 -21.77
N PHE A 2 9.14 -6.07 -21.97
CA PHE A 2 9.14 -5.73 -21.61
C PHE A 2 8.88 -5.40 -21.20
N CYS A 3 8.57 -5.34 -21.47
CA CYS A 3 8.37 -4.97 -21.03
C CYS A 3 8.23 -4.80 -20.45
N CYS A 4 8.18 -4.84 -20.80
CA CYS A 4 8.22 -4.66 -20.23
C CYS A 4 8.43 -4.24 -19.73
N PHE A 5 8.65 -3.94 -20.07
CA PHE A 5 9.04 -3.52 -19.57
C PHE A 5 8.83 -2.39 -18.98
N ALA A 6 8.51 -1.68 -19.44
CA ALA A 6 8.14 -0.30 -19.14
C ALA A 6 7.22 -0.17 -17.93
N GLY A 7 6.32 -1.10 -17.77
CA GLY A 7 5.44 -1.16 -16.61
C GLY A 7 6.16 -1.45 -15.32
N ASP A 8 7.41 -1.81 -15.39
CA ASP A 8 8.18 -2.22 -14.22
C ASP A 8 9.15 -1.16 -13.75
N MET A 9 8.84 0.09 -14.01
CA MET A 9 9.68 1.18 -13.52
C MET A 9 9.68 1.21 -11.99
N PRO A 10 10.84 1.43 -11.37
CA PRO A 10 10.90 1.52 -9.91
C PRO A 10 10.08 2.68 -9.41
N LEU A 11 9.76 2.63 -8.12
CA LEU A 11 9.03 3.72 -7.48
C LEU A 11 9.73 5.05 -7.70
N CYS A 12 8.95 6.03 -8.11
CA CYS A 12 9.44 7.39 -8.27
C CYS A 12 9.98 7.90 -6.94
N CYS A 13 11.01 8.72 -7.01
CA CYS A 13 11.63 9.29 -5.82
C CYS A 13 10.60 10.05 -4.97
N GLU A 14 9.71 10.78 -5.62
CA GLU A 14 8.66 11.53 -4.93
C GLU A 14 7.69 10.61 -4.20
N THR A 15 7.26 9.55 -4.89
CA THR A 15 6.35 8.59 -4.28
C THR A 15 7.01 7.92 -3.08
N ARG A 16 8.29 7.56 -3.22
CA ARG A 16 9.02 6.93 -2.12
C ARG A 16 9.12 7.84 -0.91
N LYS A 17 9.40 9.11 -1.13
CA LYS A 17 9.46 10.09 -0.05
C LYS A 17 8.12 10.24 0.64
N ARG A 18 7.05 10.30 -0.15
CA ARG A 18 5.70 10.41 0.41
C ARG A 18 5.36 9.20 1.27
N LEU A 19 5.65 8.01 0.77
CA LEU A 19 5.35 6.79 1.52
C LEU A 19 6.15 6.71 2.82
N ARG A 20 7.42 7.10 2.77
CA ARG A 20 8.24 7.10 3.98
C ARG A 20 7.71 8.07 5.03
N ARG A 21 7.19 9.20 4.57
CA ARG A 21 6.67 10.21 5.47
C ARG A 21 5.46 9.71 6.26
N ILE A 22 4.58 8.96 5.59
CA ILE A 22 3.33 8.52 6.22
C ILE A 22 3.38 7.08 6.71
N LYS A 23 4.50 6.39 6.51
CA LYS A 23 4.62 4.97 6.80
C LYS A 23 4.18 4.62 8.22
N GLY A 24 4.67 5.37 9.20
CA GLY A 24 4.34 5.10 10.59
C GLY A 24 2.86 5.20 10.86
N HIS A 25 2.20 6.20 10.29
CA HIS A 25 0.78 6.38 10.47
C HIS A 25 -0.03 5.27 9.80
N VAL A 26 0.35 4.95 8.57
CA VAL A 26 -0.35 3.91 7.81
C VAL A 26 -0.24 2.54 8.50
N ILE A 27 0.93 2.25 9.06
CA ILE A 27 1.15 1.00 9.78
C ILE A 27 0.16 0.85 10.94
N GLN A 28 -0.20 1.96 11.57
CA GLN A 28 -1.09 1.92 12.73
C GLN A 28 -2.56 1.74 12.34
N ILE A 29 -2.96 2.19 11.16
CA ILE A 29 -4.39 2.24 10.82
C ILE A 29 -4.79 1.29 9.69
N MET A 30 -3.86 0.86 8.83
CA MET A 30 -4.18 -0.02 7.73
C MET A 30 -4.51 -1.43 8.23
N GLU A 31 -5.38 -2.12 7.49
CA GLU A 31 -5.73 -3.50 7.80
C GLU A 31 -5.34 -4.39 6.64
N THR A 32 -4.22 -5.08 6.78
CA THR A 32 -3.76 -6.03 5.79
C THR A 32 -4.42 -7.38 6.07
N ASN A 33 -5.71 -7.47 5.73
CA ASN A 33 -6.47 -8.69 5.98
C ASN A 33 -6.28 -9.68 4.83
N THR A 34 -6.83 -10.87 5.01
CA THR A 34 -6.69 -11.95 4.03
C THR A 34 -7.23 -11.56 2.66
N LYS A 35 -8.33 -10.83 2.65
CA LYS A 35 -8.93 -10.41 1.38
C LYS A 35 -8.00 -9.46 0.61
N LEU A 36 -7.44 -8.49 1.31
CA LEU A 36 -6.51 -7.55 0.68
C LEU A 36 -5.27 -8.28 0.17
N LEU A 37 -4.72 -9.18 0.98
CA LEU A 37 -3.54 -9.96 0.58
C LEU A 37 -3.82 -10.78 -0.68
N ALA A 38 -4.99 -11.40 -0.75
CA ALA A 38 -5.37 -12.19 -1.92
C ALA A 38 -5.46 -11.32 -3.17
N GLN A 39 -6.02 -10.13 -3.03
CA GLN A 39 -6.12 -9.20 -4.14
C GLN A 39 -4.75 -8.74 -4.61
N LEU A 40 -3.87 -8.41 -3.67
CA LEU A 40 -2.51 -7.97 -3.99
C LEU A 40 -1.73 -9.06 -4.70
N TYR A 41 -1.90 -10.29 -4.25
CA TYR A 41 -1.25 -11.43 -4.88
C TYR A 41 -1.78 -11.63 -6.30
N GLN A 42 -3.09 -11.53 -6.45
CA GLN A 42 -3.74 -11.70 -7.75
C GLN A 42 -3.31 -10.62 -8.74
N GLU A 43 -3.13 -9.38 -8.26
CA GLU A 43 -2.69 -8.27 -9.09
C GLU A 43 -1.18 -8.23 -9.27
N GLN A 44 -0.48 -9.21 -8.71
CA GLN A 44 0.98 -9.32 -8.82
C GLN A 44 1.72 -8.15 -8.18
N VAL A 45 1.11 -7.55 -7.18
CA VAL A 45 1.77 -6.52 -6.38
C VAL A 45 2.80 -7.16 -5.47
N ILE A 46 2.48 -8.34 -4.95
CA ILE A 46 3.37 -9.09 -4.07
C ILE A 46 3.67 -10.44 -4.71
N SER A 47 4.86 -10.95 -4.41
CA SER A 47 5.29 -12.25 -4.92
C SER A 47 4.71 -13.38 -4.07
N ASP A 48 4.91 -14.61 -4.54
CA ASP A 48 4.53 -15.80 -3.80
C ASP A 48 5.16 -15.80 -2.41
N THR A 49 6.46 -15.53 -2.37
CA THR A 49 7.21 -15.49 -1.11
C THR A 49 6.67 -14.40 -0.20
N ASP A 50 6.44 -13.21 -0.77
CA ASP A 50 5.90 -12.09 0.01
C ASP A 50 4.53 -12.43 0.59
N TYR A 51 3.68 -13.07 -0.21
CA TYR A 51 2.34 -13.45 0.22
C TYR A 51 2.42 -14.37 1.43
N HIS A 52 3.28 -15.39 1.37
CA HIS A 52 3.43 -16.31 2.49
C HIS A 52 4.01 -15.64 3.72
N CYS A 53 4.99 -14.78 3.53
CA CYS A 53 5.56 -14.03 4.66
C CYS A 53 4.52 -13.16 5.34
N LEU A 54 3.71 -12.47 4.55
CA LEU A 54 2.67 -11.61 5.08
C LEU A 54 1.62 -12.41 5.83
N ARG A 55 1.25 -13.56 5.30
CA ARG A 55 0.25 -14.43 5.96
C ARG A 55 0.76 -14.99 7.28
N ASN A 56 2.06 -15.21 7.37
CA ASN A 56 2.66 -15.78 8.58
C ASN A 56 2.83 -14.75 9.70
N GLU A 57 2.77 -13.46 9.36
CA GLU A 57 2.83 -12.43 10.39
C GLU A 57 1.50 -12.38 11.14
N THR A 58 1.55 -12.58 12.43
CA THR A 58 0.33 -12.62 13.22
C THR A 58 -0.11 -11.24 13.69
N ALA A 59 0.83 -10.35 13.96
CA ALA A 59 0.49 -9.01 14.41
C ALA A 59 0.17 -8.11 13.20
N MET A 60 -0.95 -7.42 13.28
CA MET A 60 -1.40 -6.57 12.18
C MET A 60 -0.39 -5.47 11.85
N THR A 61 0.19 -4.82 12.87
CA THR A 61 1.17 -3.77 12.62
C THR A 61 2.43 -4.30 11.97
N SER A 62 2.87 -5.49 12.35
CA SER A 62 4.04 -6.11 11.73
C SER A 62 3.76 -6.44 10.27
N ARG A 63 2.56 -6.93 10.00
CA ARG A 63 2.15 -7.24 8.62
C ARG A 63 2.10 -5.97 7.79
N ASN A 64 1.53 -4.91 8.35
CA ASN A 64 1.45 -3.62 7.66
C ASN A 64 2.85 -3.09 7.35
N ALA A 65 3.75 -3.19 8.33
CA ALA A 65 5.13 -2.71 8.13
C ALA A 65 5.83 -3.48 7.02
N LEU A 66 5.65 -4.80 7.00
CA LEU A 66 6.25 -5.63 5.98
C LEU A 66 5.70 -5.27 4.59
N LEU A 67 4.39 -5.06 4.51
CA LEU A 67 3.78 -4.68 3.23
C LEU A 67 4.31 -3.32 2.75
N MET A 68 4.44 -2.35 3.66
CA MET A 68 4.99 -1.05 3.28
C MET A 68 6.41 -1.18 2.74
N ASP A 69 7.23 -2.03 3.35
CA ASP A 69 8.59 -2.27 2.87
C ASP A 69 8.57 -2.88 1.47
N ILE A 70 7.66 -3.81 1.23
CA ILE A 70 7.52 -4.42 -0.09
C ILE A 70 7.16 -3.37 -1.13
N LEU A 71 6.22 -2.49 -0.79
CA LEU A 71 5.81 -1.43 -1.71
C LEU A 71 6.95 -0.47 -2.01
N LEU A 72 7.75 -0.15 -1.00
CA LEU A 72 8.89 0.77 -1.18
C LEU A 72 9.96 0.19 -2.08
N ARG A 73 10.08 -1.14 -2.11
CA ARG A 73 11.03 -1.82 -2.99
C ARG A 73 10.45 -2.14 -4.35
N GLY A 74 9.15 -1.92 -4.52
CA GLY A 74 8.44 -2.31 -5.73
C GLY A 74 8.46 -1.25 -6.81
N SER A 75 7.49 -1.33 -7.70
CA SER A 75 7.38 -0.45 -8.86
C SER A 75 6.22 0.52 -8.73
N GLU A 76 6.20 1.52 -9.60
CA GLU A 76 5.06 2.46 -9.67
C GLU A 76 3.77 1.71 -10.00
N ARG A 77 3.87 0.73 -10.90
CA ARG A 77 2.72 -0.08 -11.26
C ARG A 77 2.19 -0.85 -10.05
N GLY A 78 3.09 -1.41 -9.26
CA GLY A 78 2.69 -2.13 -8.05
C GLY A 78 2.00 -1.22 -7.05
N PHE A 79 2.54 -0.02 -6.87
CA PHE A 79 1.94 0.95 -5.97
C PHE A 79 0.55 1.36 -6.47
N SER A 80 0.41 1.62 -7.77
CA SER A 80 -0.89 1.97 -8.35
C SER A 80 -1.91 0.86 -8.14
N SER A 81 -1.50 -0.39 -8.36
CA SER A 81 -2.39 -1.53 -8.15
C SER A 81 -2.78 -1.66 -6.68
N PHE A 82 -1.84 -1.39 -5.79
CA PHE A 82 -2.12 -1.41 -4.36
C PHE A 82 -3.20 -0.38 -4.01
N CYS A 83 -3.07 0.83 -4.55
CA CYS A 83 -4.07 1.87 -4.30
C CYS A 83 -5.43 1.45 -4.84
N ASN A 84 -5.47 0.81 -6.00
CA ASN A 84 -6.73 0.31 -6.57
C ASN A 84 -7.36 -0.73 -5.68
N CYS A 85 -6.55 -1.63 -5.13
CA CYS A 85 -7.06 -2.66 -4.22
C CYS A 85 -7.66 -2.04 -2.96
N LEU A 86 -6.99 -1.01 -2.41
CA LEU A 86 -7.51 -0.32 -1.25
C LEU A 86 -8.80 0.42 -1.58
N SER A 87 -8.88 0.99 -2.78
CA SER A 87 -10.09 1.70 -3.19
C SER A 87 -11.30 0.78 -3.24
N SER A 88 -11.06 -0.50 -3.51
CA SER A 88 -12.12 -1.50 -3.57
C SER A 88 -12.64 -1.88 -2.19
N ASP A 89 -11.88 -1.57 -1.14
CA ASP A 89 -12.26 -1.88 0.23
C ASP A 89 -12.87 -0.63 0.85
N ALA A 90 -14.19 -0.65 1.02
CA ALA A 90 -14.91 0.52 1.52
C ALA A 90 -14.37 1.00 2.88
N ASN A 91 -13.83 0.08 3.68
CA ASN A 91 -13.32 0.44 5.00
C ASN A 91 -11.96 1.10 4.95
N GLN A 92 -11.23 0.96 3.85
CA GLN A 92 -9.87 1.48 3.74
C GLN A 92 -9.66 2.43 2.58
N ALA A 93 -10.70 2.70 1.82
CA ALA A 93 -10.60 3.59 0.66
C ALA A 93 -10.08 4.98 1.06
N TYR A 94 -10.33 5.40 2.27
CA TYR A 94 -9.90 6.72 2.76
C TYR A 94 -8.37 6.83 2.83
N LEU A 95 -7.66 5.70 2.84
CA LEU A 95 -6.20 5.72 2.87
C LEU A 95 -5.59 6.11 1.54
N VAL A 96 -6.32 5.91 0.44
CA VAL A 96 -5.77 6.17 -0.89
C VAL A 96 -5.32 7.63 -1.06
N PRO A 97 -6.14 8.64 -0.69
CA PRO A 97 -5.67 10.02 -0.76
C PRO A 97 -4.42 10.27 0.07
N CYS A 98 -4.34 9.66 1.26
CA CYS A 98 -3.16 9.80 2.11
C CYS A 98 -1.91 9.28 1.41
N LEU A 99 -2.03 8.10 0.79
CA LEU A 99 -0.91 7.47 0.12
C LEU A 99 -0.47 8.28 -1.09
N GLN A 100 -1.41 8.84 -1.81
CA GLN A 100 -1.10 9.59 -3.02
C GLN A 100 -0.56 10.98 -2.74
N SER A 101 -1.02 11.61 -1.65
CA SER A 101 -0.58 12.95 -1.31
C SER A 101 0.62 12.96 -0.36
N GLY A 102 0.81 11.86 0.38
CA GLY A 102 1.87 11.78 1.37
C GLY A 102 1.56 12.50 2.66
N THR A 103 0.28 12.82 2.89
CA THR A 103 -0.15 13.45 4.14
C THR A 103 -1.42 12.77 4.63
N CYS A 104 -1.40 12.37 5.88
CA CYS A 104 -2.58 11.76 6.50
C CYS A 104 -3.31 12.80 7.31
N ARG A 105 -4.20 13.52 6.64
CA ARG A 105 -5.01 14.48 7.34
C ARG A 105 -6.25 13.82 7.77
N LYS A 106 -6.45 13.81 8.92
CA LYS A 106 -7.62 13.28 9.40
C LYS A 106 -8.60 14.33 9.68
N HIS A 107 -8.33 14.62 9.66
CA HIS A 107 -9.02 15.32 9.98
C HIS A 107 -9.56 15.87 9.10
N ILE A 108 -9.49 15.97 8.67
CA ILE A 108 -10.05 16.32 8.05
C ILE A 108 -11.08 16.07 7.75
N THR A 109 -10.94 15.76 8.41
CA THR A 109 -11.63 15.43 8.48
C THR A 109 -12.47 15.61 8.76
N ILE A 110 -12.57 15.88 8.78
CA ILE A 110 -13.05 15.90 9.05
C ILE A 110 -13.69 16.47 9.09
N SER A 111 -13.65 16.62 8.99
CA SER A 111 -13.91 17.08 8.99
C SER A 111 -14.55 17.51 8.90
N LEU A 112 -14.74 17.77 8.74
CA LEU A 112 -14.94 18.09 8.61
C LEU A 112 -15.40 18.33 8.35
N CYS A 113 -15.51 18.56 8.18
CA CYS A 113 -15.50 18.60 7.89
C CYS A 113 -15.57 18.79 7.44
N GLU A 114 -15.69 19.09 7.14
CA GLU A 114 -15.33 18.95 6.61
C GLU A 114 -15.50 18.88 6.29
#